data_be42c30c6df69b9291907c493bae14d3
#
_entry.id   be42c30c6df69b9291907c493bae14d3
#
_cell.length_a   1.000
_cell.length_b   1.000
_cell.length_c   1.000
_cell.angle_alpha   90.00
_cell.angle_beta   90.00
_cell.angle_gamma   90.00
#
_symmetry.space_group_name_H-M   'P 1'
#
loop_
_entity.id
_entity.type
_entity.pdbx_description
1 polymer ?
#
loop_
_entity_poly.entity_id
_entity_poly.type
_entity_poly.pdbx_seq_one_letter_code
_entity_poly.pdbx_strand_id
1 'polypeptide(L)'
;MFCTNCGGTVPTGAAFCPACGSRMLSEGAAQQPASVMQMDYATWANRAIGYLIDSLLVGVAMAILYALLGGLLAAVAGVGGRGAARGVCCLFIVLFPLASFLVGLYNRVYLISQRGYSIGQGVVHVKVIDANGGLLTQGTAFLRLLVAAGMGLVPFLPVLDLLWPLWDDQRQTLHDKAVNCYVVNNR
;
A
#
# COMPACT_ATOMS: atom_id res chain seq x y z
N MET A 1 34.75 -27.22 -27.64
CA MET A 1 33.33 -27.30 -28.07
C MET A 1 33.19 -26.84 -29.51
N PHE A 2 32.10 -27.14 -30.19
CA PHE A 2 31.82 -26.67 -31.56
C PHE A 2 30.77 -25.56 -31.58
N CYS A 3 30.95 -24.64 -32.49
CA CYS A 3 29.97 -23.56 -32.68
C CYS A 3 28.70 -24.11 -33.35
N THR A 4 27.55 -23.86 -32.76
CA THR A 4 26.22 -24.30 -33.30
C THR A 4 25.81 -23.59 -34.58
N ASN A 5 26.42 -22.44 -34.89
CA ASN A 5 26.13 -21.66 -36.10
C ASN A 5 27.01 -22.01 -37.28
N CYS A 6 28.30 -22.30 -37.10
CA CYS A 6 29.22 -22.53 -38.21
C CYS A 6 30.01 -23.86 -38.12
N GLY A 7 29.83 -24.65 -37.04
CA GLY A 7 30.52 -25.91 -36.82
C GLY A 7 32.02 -25.79 -36.47
N GLY A 8 32.57 -24.59 -36.42
CA GLY A 8 33.98 -24.36 -36.10
C GLY A 8 34.33 -24.70 -34.66
N THR A 9 35.59 -25.14 -34.39
CA THR A 9 36.07 -25.40 -33.02
C THR A 9 36.25 -24.12 -32.23
N VAL A 10 35.71 -24.08 -31.03
CA VAL A 10 35.75 -22.92 -30.14
C VAL A 10 36.46 -23.30 -28.83
N PRO A 11 37.42 -22.49 -28.35
CA PRO A 11 38.06 -22.72 -27.05
C PRO A 11 37.05 -22.73 -25.92
N THR A 12 37.27 -23.54 -24.90
CA THR A 12 36.41 -23.55 -23.69
C THR A 12 36.44 -22.18 -23.01
N GLY A 13 35.25 -21.59 -22.78
CA GLY A 13 35.14 -20.30 -22.12
C GLY A 13 35.12 -19.06 -23.06
N ALA A 14 35.22 -19.24 -24.38
CA ALA A 14 35.10 -18.12 -25.32
C ALA A 14 33.67 -17.59 -25.41
N ALA A 15 33.50 -16.28 -25.21
CA ALA A 15 32.20 -15.62 -25.30
C ALA A 15 31.68 -15.49 -26.73
N PHE A 16 32.58 -15.57 -27.73
CA PHE A 16 32.26 -15.46 -29.17
C PHE A 16 33.04 -16.49 -29.96
N CYS A 17 32.45 -17.00 -31.04
CA CYS A 17 33.10 -17.89 -31.96
C CYS A 17 34.20 -17.14 -32.77
N PRO A 18 35.48 -17.59 -32.78
CA PRO A 18 36.52 -16.90 -33.53
C PRO A 18 36.35 -17.00 -35.04
N ALA A 19 35.59 -17.99 -35.55
CA ALA A 19 35.40 -18.22 -36.97
C ALA A 19 34.23 -17.42 -37.56
N CYS A 20 33.11 -17.20 -36.82
CA CYS A 20 31.93 -16.56 -37.37
C CYS A 20 31.38 -15.39 -36.48
N GLY A 21 32.01 -15.06 -35.37
CA GLY A 21 31.62 -14.00 -34.47
C GLY A 21 30.30 -14.23 -33.69
N SER A 22 29.62 -15.38 -33.88
CA SER A 22 28.39 -15.65 -33.14
C SER A 22 28.67 -15.80 -31.65
N ARG A 23 27.79 -15.22 -30.84
CA ARG A 23 27.88 -15.32 -29.39
C ARG A 23 27.65 -16.77 -28.94
N MET A 24 28.62 -17.26 -28.20
CA MET A 24 28.52 -18.59 -27.58
C MET A 24 27.77 -18.46 -26.27
N LEU A 25 26.61 -19.06 -26.17
CA LEU A 25 25.97 -19.27 -24.87
C LEU A 25 26.79 -20.31 -24.14
N SER A 26 27.54 -19.92 -23.12
CA SER A 26 28.21 -20.87 -22.24
C SER A 26 27.12 -21.72 -21.57
N GLU A 27 27.07 -23.00 -21.92
CA GLU A 27 26.21 -24.00 -21.26
C GLU A 27 26.53 -24.21 -19.76
N GLY A 28 27.27 -23.32 -19.16
CA GLY A 28 27.63 -23.35 -17.74
C GLY A 28 27.10 -22.20 -16.91
N ALA A 29 26.50 -21.18 -17.54
CA ALA A 29 25.57 -20.28 -16.84
C ALA A 29 24.18 -20.89 -17.00
N ALA A 30 23.87 -21.97 -16.27
CA ALA A 30 22.50 -22.16 -15.84
C ALA A 30 22.08 -20.77 -15.36
N GLN A 31 21.19 -20.09 -16.13
CA GLN A 31 20.42 -18.99 -15.59
C GLN A 31 19.84 -19.58 -14.31
N GLN A 32 20.47 -19.25 -13.18
CA GLN A 32 19.78 -19.39 -11.91
C GLN A 32 18.44 -18.72 -12.19
N PRO A 33 17.32 -19.45 -12.11
CA PRO A 33 16.02 -18.82 -12.25
C PRO A 33 16.11 -17.63 -11.31
N ALA A 34 15.96 -16.42 -11.86
CA ALA A 34 16.06 -15.17 -11.11
C ALA A 34 15.34 -15.49 -9.81
N SER A 35 16.11 -15.55 -8.70
CA SER A 35 15.63 -16.09 -7.44
C SER A 35 14.30 -15.42 -7.24
N VAL A 36 13.20 -16.20 -7.38
CA VAL A 36 11.84 -15.70 -7.21
C VAL A 36 11.94 -15.11 -5.84
N MET A 37 11.91 -13.77 -5.74
CA MET A 37 12.12 -13.05 -4.50
C MET A 37 11.01 -13.57 -3.62
N GLN A 38 11.36 -14.51 -2.73
CA GLN A 38 10.39 -15.19 -1.89
C GLN A 38 9.94 -14.14 -0.88
N MET A 39 8.90 -13.38 -1.29
CA MET A 39 8.36 -12.28 -0.50
C MET A 39 7.78 -12.88 0.77
N ASP A 40 8.28 -12.43 1.92
CA ASP A 40 7.73 -12.79 3.23
C ASP A 40 6.44 -11.97 3.46
N TYR A 41 5.34 -12.45 2.88
CA TYR A 41 4.05 -11.76 2.95
C TYR A 41 3.56 -11.63 4.39
N ALA A 42 3.13 -10.43 4.75
CA ALA A 42 2.56 -10.16 6.07
C ALA A 42 1.32 -11.02 6.33
N THR A 43 1.21 -11.54 7.55
CA THR A 43 0.03 -12.30 7.97
C THR A 43 -1.21 -11.42 7.97
N TRP A 44 -2.39 -12.03 7.78
CA TRP A 44 -3.66 -11.32 7.89
C TRP A 44 -3.80 -10.60 9.24
N ALA A 45 -3.39 -11.26 10.34
CA ALA A 45 -3.47 -10.68 11.68
C ALA A 45 -2.65 -9.39 11.81
N ASN A 46 -1.39 -9.38 11.32
CA ASN A 46 -0.54 -8.18 11.36
C ASN A 46 -1.17 -7.03 10.54
N ARG A 47 -1.74 -7.33 9.38
CA ARG A 47 -2.45 -6.32 8.57
C ARG A 47 -3.67 -5.77 9.30
N ALA A 48 -4.49 -6.64 9.89
CA ALA A 48 -5.69 -6.25 10.63
C ALA A 48 -5.34 -5.41 11.87
N ILE A 49 -4.31 -5.80 12.62
CA ILE A 49 -3.82 -5.03 13.79
C ILE A 49 -3.30 -3.66 13.35
N GLY A 50 -2.48 -3.59 12.29
CA GLY A 50 -1.99 -2.32 11.75
C GLY A 50 -3.14 -1.40 11.34
N TYR A 51 -4.15 -1.94 10.65
CA TYR A 51 -5.35 -1.19 10.28
C TYR A 51 -6.16 -0.72 11.50
N LEU A 52 -6.29 -1.57 12.52
CA LEU A 52 -6.99 -1.23 13.77
C LEU A 52 -6.27 -0.09 14.51
N ILE A 53 -4.95 -0.15 14.61
CA ILE A 53 -4.13 0.91 15.23
C ILE A 53 -4.32 2.23 14.48
N ASP A 54 -4.22 2.23 13.14
CA ASP A 54 -4.45 3.42 12.33
C ASP A 54 -5.86 4.00 12.56
N SER A 55 -6.87 3.14 12.58
CA SER A 55 -8.27 3.55 12.78
C SER A 55 -8.49 4.12 14.17
N LEU A 56 -7.88 3.52 15.20
CA LEU A 56 -7.94 4.01 16.57
C LEU A 56 -7.27 5.38 16.72
N LEU A 57 -6.06 5.54 16.16
CA LEU A 57 -5.33 6.82 16.20
C LEU A 57 -6.13 7.94 15.51
N VAL A 58 -6.65 7.67 14.32
CA VAL A 58 -7.50 8.63 13.60
C VAL A 58 -8.78 8.90 14.40
N GLY A 59 -9.44 7.87 14.92
CA GLY A 59 -10.67 8.00 15.72
C GLY A 59 -10.46 8.86 16.97
N VAL A 60 -9.38 8.63 17.72
CA VAL A 60 -9.04 9.43 18.91
C VAL A 60 -8.73 10.88 18.53
N ALA A 61 -7.90 11.11 17.50
CA ALA A 61 -7.58 12.45 17.03
C ALA A 61 -8.85 13.23 16.60
N MET A 62 -9.74 12.55 15.89
CA MET A 62 -11.01 13.14 15.46
C MET A 62 -11.95 13.37 16.63
N ALA A 63 -12.02 12.48 17.63
CA ALA A 63 -12.83 12.69 18.84
C ALA A 63 -12.36 13.89 19.65
N ILE A 64 -11.05 14.08 19.79
CA ILE A 64 -10.49 15.28 20.47
C ILE A 64 -10.85 16.54 19.67
N LEU A 65 -10.66 16.51 18.35
CA LEU A 65 -11.03 17.65 17.48
C LEU A 65 -12.50 18.01 17.61
N TYR A 66 -13.39 16.99 17.64
CA TYR A 66 -14.81 17.16 17.87
C TYR A 66 -15.14 17.78 19.22
N ALA A 67 -14.51 17.28 20.29
CA ALA A 67 -14.77 17.80 21.63
C ALA A 67 -14.38 19.27 21.73
N LEU A 68 -13.21 19.64 21.17
CA LEU A 68 -12.72 21.01 21.19
C LEU A 68 -13.58 21.96 20.34
N LEU A 69 -13.83 21.61 19.08
CA LEU A 69 -14.66 22.43 18.20
C LEU A 69 -16.11 22.44 18.64
N GLY A 70 -16.69 21.29 19.03
CA GLY A 70 -18.04 21.19 19.51
C GLY A 70 -18.29 22.00 20.79
N GLY A 71 -17.34 21.96 21.73
CA GLY A 71 -17.39 22.78 22.94
C GLY A 71 -17.32 24.27 22.64
N LEU A 72 -16.39 24.71 21.78
CA LEU A 72 -16.31 26.09 21.34
C LEU A 72 -17.58 26.57 20.66
N LEU A 73 -18.14 25.74 19.79
CA LEU A 73 -19.32 26.07 19.01
C LEU A 73 -20.60 26.05 19.87
N ALA A 74 -20.70 25.17 20.88
CA ALA A 74 -21.77 25.18 21.85
C ALA A 74 -21.75 26.48 22.67
N ALA A 75 -20.55 26.96 23.06
CA ALA A 75 -20.39 28.25 23.73
C ALA A 75 -20.89 29.43 22.86
N VAL A 76 -20.54 29.45 21.57
CA VAL A 76 -20.96 30.46 20.61
C VAL A 76 -22.48 30.35 20.33
N ALA A 77 -23.02 29.13 20.18
CA ALA A 77 -24.45 28.89 19.95
C ALA A 77 -25.34 29.25 21.16
N GLY A 78 -24.80 29.10 22.38
CA GLY A 78 -25.47 29.59 23.61
C GLY A 78 -25.72 31.09 23.60
N VAL A 79 -24.87 31.85 22.93
CA VAL A 79 -25.03 33.31 22.75
C VAL A 79 -25.86 33.64 21.49
N GLY A 80 -25.79 32.82 20.42
CA GLY A 80 -26.35 33.13 19.10
C GLY A 80 -27.71 32.46 18.77
N GLY A 81 -28.24 31.62 19.65
CA GLY A 81 -29.54 30.96 19.46
C GLY A 81 -29.59 29.85 18.38
N ARG A 82 -30.82 29.44 17.99
CA ARG A 82 -31.05 28.30 17.07
C ARG A 82 -30.42 28.46 15.68
N GLY A 83 -30.21 29.68 15.19
CA GLY A 83 -29.57 29.96 13.91
C GLY A 83 -28.09 29.59 13.91
N ALA A 84 -27.40 29.99 14.96
CA ALA A 84 -25.98 29.65 15.14
C ALA A 84 -25.75 28.11 15.27
N ALA A 85 -26.61 27.42 16.00
CA ALA A 85 -26.56 25.97 16.15
C ALA A 85 -26.69 25.22 14.81
N ARG A 86 -27.56 25.67 13.91
CA ARG A 86 -27.70 25.10 12.55
C ARG A 86 -26.44 25.33 11.70
N GLY A 87 -25.88 26.55 11.69
CA GLY A 87 -24.63 26.85 10.98
C GLY A 87 -23.48 25.98 11.43
N VAL A 88 -23.39 25.72 12.72
CA VAL A 88 -22.42 24.82 13.35
C VAL A 88 -22.56 23.38 12.85
N CYS A 89 -23.79 22.82 12.85
CA CYS A 89 -24.03 21.48 12.32
C CYS A 89 -23.60 21.35 10.86
N CYS A 90 -23.92 22.31 10.01
CA CYS A 90 -23.49 22.31 8.60
C CYS A 90 -21.96 22.33 8.47
N LEU A 91 -21.29 23.11 9.30
CA LEU A 91 -19.83 23.18 9.30
C LEU A 91 -19.20 21.82 9.67
N PHE A 92 -19.75 21.11 10.66
CA PHE A 92 -19.29 19.77 11.04
C PHE A 92 -19.48 18.74 9.94
N ILE A 93 -20.62 18.77 9.23
CA ILE A 93 -20.90 17.84 8.15
C ILE A 93 -19.86 17.96 7.01
N VAL A 94 -19.31 19.16 6.79
CA VAL A 94 -18.31 19.41 5.75
C VAL A 94 -16.89 19.22 6.26
N LEU A 95 -16.56 19.81 7.41
CA LEU A 95 -15.18 19.81 7.92
C LEU A 95 -14.70 18.42 8.38
N PHE A 96 -15.58 17.60 8.91
CA PHE A 96 -15.20 16.29 9.41
C PHE A 96 -14.75 15.31 8.31
N PRO A 97 -15.49 15.08 7.24
CA PRO A 97 -15.02 14.24 6.14
C PRO A 97 -13.75 14.80 5.51
N LEU A 98 -13.64 16.13 5.38
CA LEU A 98 -12.45 16.77 4.84
C LEU A 98 -11.23 16.54 5.73
N ALA A 99 -11.33 16.71 7.04
CA ALA A 99 -10.24 16.46 7.97
C ALA A 99 -9.84 14.97 7.98
N SER A 100 -10.81 14.07 8.01
CA SER A 100 -10.58 12.61 7.94
C SER A 100 -9.88 12.23 6.64
N PHE A 101 -10.27 12.83 5.51
CA PHE A 101 -9.63 12.62 4.22
C PHE A 101 -8.19 13.12 4.19
N LEU A 102 -7.91 14.31 4.73
CA LEU A 102 -6.54 14.85 4.81
C LEU A 102 -5.63 14.00 5.70
N VAL A 103 -6.12 13.53 6.85
CA VAL A 103 -5.38 12.59 7.71
C VAL A 103 -5.14 11.27 6.97
N GLY A 104 -6.11 10.77 6.23
CA GLY A 104 -5.99 9.59 5.37
C GLY A 104 -4.93 9.77 4.28
N LEU A 105 -4.91 10.93 3.60
CA LEU A 105 -3.87 11.27 2.62
C LEU A 105 -2.47 11.26 3.25
N TYR A 106 -2.32 11.90 4.39
CA TYR A 106 -1.03 11.93 5.08
C TYR A 106 -0.58 10.51 5.46
N ASN A 107 -1.43 9.75 6.17
CA ASN A 107 -1.06 8.45 6.72
C ASN A 107 -0.94 7.34 5.65
N ARG A 108 -1.85 7.31 4.68
CA ARG A 108 -1.95 6.21 3.69
C ARG A 108 -1.36 6.52 2.33
N VAL A 109 -1.08 7.79 2.02
CA VAL A 109 -0.43 8.16 0.76
C VAL A 109 0.97 8.66 1.02
N TYR A 110 1.13 9.72 1.80
CA TYR A 110 2.44 10.33 2.04
C TYR A 110 3.38 9.38 2.79
N LEU A 111 2.98 8.86 3.95
CA LEU A 111 3.87 7.98 4.74
C LEU A 111 4.19 6.67 4.00
N ILE A 112 3.22 6.06 3.33
CA ILE A 112 3.44 4.82 2.55
C ILE A 112 4.40 5.09 1.38
N SER A 113 4.28 6.21 0.68
CA SER A 113 5.21 6.53 -0.42
C SER A 113 6.62 6.86 0.06
N GLN A 114 6.79 7.41 1.27
CA GLN A 114 8.10 7.80 1.79
C GLN A 114 8.79 6.69 2.60
N ARG A 115 8.04 5.92 3.36
CA ARG A 115 8.56 4.93 4.32
C ARG A 115 8.14 3.50 3.98
N GLY A 116 7.11 3.33 3.16
CA GLY A 116 6.50 2.04 2.83
C GLY A 116 5.45 1.58 3.84
N TYR A 117 5.13 2.34 4.87
CA TYR A 117 4.14 1.94 5.89
C TYR A 117 3.41 3.15 6.47
N SER A 118 2.15 2.92 6.89
CA SER A 118 1.38 3.83 7.73
C SER A 118 1.87 3.75 9.19
N ILE A 119 1.37 4.61 10.07
CA ILE A 119 1.75 4.60 11.49
C ILE A 119 1.45 3.23 12.12
N GLY A 120 0.23 2.70 11.94
CA GLY A 120 -0.16 1.41 12.48
C GLY A 120 0.60 0.22 11.88
N GLN A 121 0.87 0.27 10.58
CA GLN A 121 1.69 -0.73 9.89
C GLN A 121 3.14 -0.74 10.39
N GLY A 122 3.69 0.43 10.71
CA GLY A 122 5.02 0.55 11.31
C GLY A 122 5.12 -0.12 12.67
N VAL A 123 4.08 -0.04 13.50
CA VAL A 123 4.03 -0.69 14.83
C VAL A 123 4.08 -2.21 14.72
N VAL A 124 3.42 -2.77 13.72
CA VAL A 124 3.40 -4.24 13.48
C VAL A 124 4.48 -4.72 12.51
N HIS A 125 5.45 -3.87 12.18
CA HIS A 125 6.60 -4.18 11.33
C HIS A 125 6.20 -4.77 9.96
N VAL A 126 5.22 -4.16 9.30
CA VAL A 126 4.85 -4.52 7.92
C VAL A 126 5.09 -3.34 6.98
N LYS A 127 5.40 -3.65 5.73
CA LYS A 127 5.74 -2.68 4.69
C LYS A 127 4.97 -2.97 3.41
N VAL A 128 4.50 -1.91 2.76
CA VAL A 128 3.86 -1.97 1.44
C VAL A 128 4.91 -1.72 0.37
N ILE A 129 4.99 -2.60 -0.62
CA ILE A 129 5.94 -2.53 -1.73
C ILE A 129 5.20 -2.70 -3.06
N ASP A 130 5.80 -2.25 -4.14
CA ASP A 130 5.34 -2.50 -5.50
C ASP A 130 5.74 -3.90 -5.99
N ALA A 131 5.37 -4.23 -7.22
CA ALA A 131 5.70 -5.52 -7.85
C ALA A 131 7.22 -5.75 -8.04
N ASN A 132 8.04 -4.69 -7.99
CA ASN A 132 9.48 -4.75 -8.15
C ASN A 132 10.21 -4.75 -6.79
N GLY A 133 9.48 -4.75 -5.66
CA GLY A 133 10.05 -4.68 -4.31
C GLY A 133 10.40 -3.25 -3.86
N GLY A 134 10.09 -2.23 -4.66
CA GLY A 134 10.31 -0.81 -4.36
C GLY A 134 9.20 -0.19 -3.52
N LEU A 135 9.37 1.08 -3.14
CA LEU A 135 8.31 1.86 -2.50
C LEU A 135 7.25 2.28 -3.53
N LEU A 136 6.00 2.35 -3.09
CA LEU A 136 4.93 2.87 -3.92
C LEU A 136 5.18 4.34 -4.26
N THR A 137 4.87 4.73 -5.51
CA THR A 137 4.77 6.15 -5.85
C THR A 137 3.58 6.79 -5.14
N GLN A 138 3.59 8.10 -4.96
CA GLN A 138 2.45 8.83 -4.38
C GLN A 138 1.16 8.60 -5.18
N GLY A 139 1.26 8.54 -6.52
CA GLY A 139 0.12 8.27 -7.39
C GLY A 139 -0.48 6.87 -7.16
N THR A 140 0.36 5.84 -7.07
CA THR A 140 -0.08 4.47 -6.79
C THR A 140 -0.68 4.35 -5.39
N ALA A 141 -0.05 4.98 -4.38
CA ALA A 141 -0.57 5.00 -3.01
C ALA A 141 -1.92 5.75 -2.92
N PHE A 142 -2.07 6.84 -3.68
CA PHE A 142 -3.34 7.57 -3.78
C PHE A 142 -4.43 6.74 -4.48
N LEU A 143 -4.10 6.09 -5.60
CA LEU A 143 -5.04 5.21 -6.30
C LEU A 143 -5.49 4.05 -5.38
N ARG A 144 -4.56 3.46 -4.61
CA ARG A 144 -4.85 2.45 -3.60
C ARG A 144 -5.87 2.95 -2.57
N LEU A 145 -5.70 4.18 -2.06
CA LEU A 145 -6.64 4.82 -1.14
C LEU A 145 -8.01 5.04 -1.80
N LEU A 146 -8.04 5.52 -3.05
CA LEU A 146 -9.30 5.74 -3.79
C LEU A 146 -10.07 4.45 -4.03
N VAL A 147 -9.39 3.37 -4.42
CA VAL A 147 -10.02 2.05 -4.60
C VAL A 147 -10.62 1.57 -3.28
N ALA A 148 -9.87 1.63 -2.17
CA ALA A 148 -10.37 1.25 -0.86
C ALA A 148 -11.57 2.11 -0.41
N ALA A 149 -11.53 3.43 -0.65
CA ALA A 149 -12.64 4.33 -0.37
C ALA A 149 -13.87 4.03 -1.23
N GLY A 150 -13.66 3.77 -2.53
CA GLY A 150 -14.73 3.37 -3.46
C GLY A 150 -15.41 2.07 -3.06
N MET A 151 -14.66 1.08 -2.55
CA MET A 151 -15.24 -0.15 -2.00
C MET A 151 -16.16 0.13 -0.80
N GLY A 152 -15.85 1.17 -0.01
CA GLY A 152 -16.71 1.60 1.10
C GLY A 152 -18.11 2.06 0.71
N LEU A 153 -18.35 2.36 -0.57
CA LEU A 153 -19.67 2.74 -1.09
C LEU A 153 -20.59 1.53 -1.34
N VAL A 154 -20.02 0.33 -1.41
CA VAL A 154 -20.76 -0.90 -1.66
C VAL A 154 -20.87 -1.70 -0.36
N PRO A 155 -22.08 -2.01 0.12
CA PRO A 155 -22.28 -2.80 1.34
C PRO A 155 -21.51 -4.15 1.24
N PHE A 156 -20.93 -4.59 2.35
CA PHE A 156 -20.14 -5.83 2.49
C PHE A 156 -18.81 -5.90 1.74
N LEU A 157 -18.55 -5.05 0.74
CA LEU A 157 -17.31 -5.08 -0.02
C LEU A 157 -16.06 -4.76 0.85
N PRO A 158 -16.11 -3.81 1.83
CA PRO A 158 -14.99 -3.60 2.75
C PRO A 158 -14.67 -4.82 3.63
N VAL A 159 -15.70 -5.59 4.00
CA VAL A 159 -15.51 -6.83 4.78
C VAL A 159 -14.84 -7.89 3.90
N LEU A 160 -15.28 -8.04 2.65
CA LEU A 160 -14.68 -8.94 1.71
C LEU A 160 -13.22 -8.56 1.41
N ASP A 161 -12.94 -7.28 1.21
CA ASP A 161 -11.58 -6.76 1.01
C ASP A 161 -10.66 -7.09 2.20
N LEU A 162 -11.15 -6.89 3.42
CA LEU A 162 -10.40 -7.21 4.65
C LEU A 162 -10.12 -8.71 4.80
N LEU A 163 -11.07 -9.56 4.43
CA LEU A 163 -10.95 -11.02 4.59
C LEU A 163 -10.23 -11.68 3.41
N TRP A 164 -10.15 -11.03 2.25
CA TRP A 164 -9.56 -11.61 1.03
C TRP A 164 -8.18 -12.24 1.22
N PRO A 165 -7.23 -11.64 2.01
CA PRO A 165 -5.91 -12.21 2.24
C PRO A 165 -5.88 -13.57 2.95
N LEU A 166 -7.01 -14.05 3.49
CA LEU A 166 -7.07 -15.36 4.16
C LEU A 166 -6.97 -16.54 3.19
N TRP A 167 -7.41 -16.35 1.95
CA TRP A 167 -7.40 -17.39 0.91
C TRP A 167 -6.59 -17.00 -0.33
N ASP A 168 -5.99 -15.82 -0.34
CA ASP A 168 -5.13 -15.38 -1.41
C ASP A 168 -3.69 -15.85 -1.21
N ASP A 169 -3.07 -16.48 -2.22
CA ASP A 169 -1.70 -17.01 -2.15
C ASP A 169 -0.66 -15.92 -1.85
N GLN A 170 -0.88 -14.71 -2.36
CA GLN A 170 -0.03 -13.54 -2.14
C GLN A 170 -0.50 -12.68 -0.97
N ARG A 171 -1.54 -13.12 -0.26
CA ARG A 171 -2.16 -12.41 0.86
C ARG A 171 -2.51 -10.96 0.56
N GLN A 172 -2.87 -10.66 -0.68
CA GLN A 172 -3.30 -9.31 -1.09
C GLN A 172 -4.76 -9.08 -0.74
N THR A 173 -5.09 -7.85 -0.35
CA THR A 173 -6.49 -7.37 -0.34
C THR A 173 -6.94 -7.05 -1.76
N LEU A 174 -8.23 -6.82 -1.99
CA LEU A 174 -8.75 -6.44 -3.30
C LEU A 174 -8.18 -5.10 -3.78
N HIS A 175 -8.05 -4.12 -2.88
CA HIS A 175 -7.45 -2.83 -3.22
C HIS A 175 -5.94 -2.93 -3.46
N ASP A 176 -5.22 -3.89 -2.84
CA ASP A 176 -3.80 -4.16 -3.13
C ASP A 176 -3.65 -4.74 -4.54
N LYS A 177 -4.53 -5.68 -4.92
CA LYS A 177 -4.56 -6.27 -6.28
C LYS A 177 -4.85 -5.24 -7.36
N ALA A 178 -5.76 -4.32 -7.11
CA ALA A 178 -6.12 -3.27 -8.07
C ALA A 178 -4.95 -2.38 -8.47
N VAL A 179 -3.95 -2.21 -7.59
CA VAL A 179 -2.76 -1.38 -7.84
C VAL A 179 -1.47 -2.19 -7.91
N ASN A 180 -1.57 -3.52 -7.90
CA ASN A 180 -0.45 -4.46 -7.97
C ASN A 180 0.64 -4.19 -6.92
N CYS A 181 0.24 -4.07 -5.65
CA CYS A 181 1.14 -3.88 -4.53
C CYS A 181 1.04 -5.03 -3.52
N TYR A 182 2.07 -5.19 -2.71
CA TYR A 182 2.21 -6.29 -1.76
C TYR A 182 2.51 -5.74 -0.36
N VAL A 183 2.04 -6.45 0.67
CA VAL A 183 2.41 -6.14 2.05
C VAL A 183 3.28 -7.27 2.58
N VAL A 184 4.50 -6.92 2.98
CA VAL A 184 5.53 -7.84 3.44
C VAL A 184 5.94 -7.52 4.87
N ASN A 185 6.55 -8.50 5.55
CA ASN A 185 7.16 -8.25 6.85
C ASN A 185 8.40 -7.37 6.67
N ASN A 186 8.51 -6.32 7.50
CA ASN A 186 9.65 -5.40 7.52
C ASN A 186 10.59 -5.84 8.66
N ARG A 187 11.47 -6.78 8.33
CA ARG A 187 12.51 -7.27 9.26
C ARG A 187 13.73 -6.38 9.22
#